data_df0ff2109d093edef508dfeb133dbfb3
#
_entry.id   df0ff2109d093edef508dfeb133dbfb3
#
_cell.length_a   1.000
_cell.length_b   1.000
_cell.length_c   1.000
_cell.angle_alpha   90.00
_cell.angle_beta   90.00
_cell.angle_gamma   90.00
#
_symmetry.space_group_name_H-M   'P 1'
#
loop_
_entity.id
_entity.type
_entity.pdbx_description
1 polymer ?
#
loop_
_entity_poly.entity_id
_entity_poly.type
_entity_poly.pdbx_seq_one_letter_code
_entity_poly.pdbx_strand_id
1 'polypeptide(L)'
;MSDGPPTVPFTLVDWAYVPNERIPGATGDSFWRTVQLPDVRVRIVEYPADYLADHWCERGHVLHLLEGAVAIEFVGADEQQLQPGMTCRLTPGHAHRLRTLGAQTAVALIVD
;
A
#
# COMPACT_ATOMS: atom_id res chain seq x y z
N MET A 1 0.89 0.13 -35.71
CA MET A 1 1.15 0.43 -34.30
C MET A 1 2.45 1.25 -34.20
N SER A 2 2.46 2.30 -33.45
CA SER A 2 3.66 3.13 -33.32
C SER A 2 4.59 2.54 -32.25
N ASP A 3 5.89 2.42 -32.59
CA ASP A 3 6.93 2.00 -31.66
C ASP A 3 7.67 3.18 -31.02
N GLY A 4 7.27 4.40 -31.36
CA GLY A 4 7.89 5.60 -30.81
C GLY A 4 7.29 6.00 -29.45
N PRO A 5 7.86 7.03 -28.79
CA PRO A 5 7.30 7.55 -27.55
C PRO A 5 5.90 8.15 -27.81
N PRO A 6 5.03 8.17 -26.78
CA PRO A 6 3.72 8.77 -26.93
C PRO A 6 3.81 10.26 -27.22
N THR A 7 2.84 10.79 -27.98
CA THR A 7 2.74 12.20 -28.32
C THR A 7 2.14 13.07 -27.21
N VAL A 8 1.66 12.44 -26.14
CA VAL A 8 1.12 13.09 -24.94
C VAL A 8 1.96 12.67 -23.74
N PRO A 9 2.00 13.46 -22.66
CA PRO A 9 2.66 13.05 -21.43
C PRO A 9 2.07 11.74 -20.92
N PHE A 10 2.92 10.71 -20.83
CA PHE A 10 2.47 9.36 -20.48
C PHE A 10 3.59 8.57 -19.82
N THR A 11 3.29 7.88 -18.73
CA THR A 11 4.21 6.96 -18.08
C THR A 11 3.54 5.62 -17.88
N LEU A 12 4.17 4.56 -18.36
CA LEU A 12 3.72 3.19 -18.20
C LEU A 12 4.62 2.48 -17.19
N VAL A 13 4.01 1.83 -16.20
CA VAL A 13 4.74 1.04 -15.21
C VAL A 13 4.40 -0.43 -15.40
N ASP A 14 5.42 -1.25 -15.64
CA ASP A 14 5.29 -2.69 -15.59
C ASP A 14 5.83 -3.16 -14.24
N TRP A 15 4.93 -3.56 -13.35
CA TRP A 15 5.27 -3.92 -11.98
C TRP A 15 6.19 -5.13 -11.88
N ALA A 16 6.22 -5.99 -12.92
CA ALA A 16 7.12 -7.13 -12.95
C ALA A 16 8.61 -6.71 -12.93
N TYR A 17 8.90 -5.50 -13.41
CA TYR A 17 10.27 -4.98 -13.47
C TYR A 17 10.60 -4.01 -12.33
N VAL A 18 9.65 -3.73 -11.44
CA VAL A 18 9.90 -2.87 -10.28
C VAL A 18 10.53 -3.70 -9.16
N PRO A 19 11.68 -3.28 -8.60
CA PRO A 19 12.32 -4.02 -7.52
C PRO A 19 11.40 -4.21 -6.33
N ASN A 20 11.48 -5.39 -5.71
CA ASN A 20 10.71 -5.75 -4.54
C ASN A 20 11.59 -5.59 -3.29
N GLU A 21 11.25 -4.63 -2.44
CA GLU A 21 12.03 -4.29 -1.26
C GLU A 21 11.38 -4.85 0.00
N ARG A 22 12.16 -5.53 0.83
CA ARG A 22 11.70 -6.05 2.12
C ARG A 22 11.71 -4.95 3.17
N ILE A 23 10.56 -4.70 3.78
CA ILE A 23 10.40 -3.71 4.85
C ILE A 23 9.87 -4.42 6.08
N PRO A 24 10.69 -4.60 7.14
CA PRO A 24 10.25 -5.29 8.35
C PRO A 24 9.13 -4.54 9.06
N GLY A 25 8.16 -5.31 9.60
CA GLY A 25 7.17 -4.81 10.54
C GLY A 25 7.59 -5.07 11.98
N ALA A 26 6.73 -4.75 12.92
CA ALA A 26 6.87 -5.20 14.30
C ALA A 26 6.77 -6.72 14.37
N THR A 27 5.88 -7.28 13.57
CA THR A 27 5.82 -8.71 13.25
C THR A 27 5.69 -8.86 11.75
N GLY A 28 6.37 -9.84 11.17
CA GLY A 28 6.36 -10.12 9.73
C GLY A 28 7.10 -9.06 8.90
N ASP A 29 7.38 -9.42 7.66
CA ASP A 29 8.03 -8.55 6.70
C ASP A 29 7.05 -8.21 5.58
N SER A 30 6.87 -6.92 5.29
CA SER A 30 6.17 -6.48 4.09
C SER A 30 7.15 -6.39 2.91
N PHE A 31 6.61 -6.45 1.70
CA PHE A 31 7.38 -6.33 0.47
C PHE A 31 6.78 -5.24 -0.39
N TRP A 32 7.60 -4.26 -0.76
CA TRP A 32 7.17 -3.04 -1.44
C TRP A 32 7.73 -2.96 -2.84
N ARG A 33 6.86 -2.71 -3.81
CA ARG A 33 7.24 -2.22 -5.13
C ARG A 33 6.79 -0.77 -5.22
N THR A 34 7.74 0.14 -5.40
CA THR A 34 7.48 1.58 -5.33
C THR A 34 7.92 2.26 -6.61
N VAL A 35 7.05 3.09 -7.17
CA VAL A 35 7.36 3.96 -8.29
C VAL A 35 7.08 5.41 -7.89
N GLN A 36 8.09 6.26 -8.02
CA GLN A 36 7.95 7.70 -7.81
C GLN A 36 7.69 8.36 -9.15
N LEU A 37 6.49 8.90 -9.32
CA LEU A 37 6.13 9.75 -10.43
C LEU A 37 6.33 11.21 -10.02
N PRO A 38 6.31 12.18 -10.96
CA PRO A 38 6.59 13.57 -10.59
C PRO A 38 5.68 14.12 -9.49
N ASP A 39 4.43 13.72 -9.46
CA ASP A 39 3.41 14.27 -8.57
C ASP A 39 2.81 13.26 -7.60
N VAL A 40 3.06 11.97 -7.78
CA VAL A 40 2.52 10.93 -6.89
C VAL A 40 3.52 9.80 -6.72
N ARG A 41 3.46 9.13 -5.58
CA ARG A 41 4.14 7.86 -5.35
C ARG A 41 3.10 6.75 -5.38
N VAL A 42 3.37 5.71 -6.15
CA VAL A 42 2.49 4.54 -6.27
C VAL A 42 3.23 3.31 -5.78
N ARG A 43 2.59 2.54 -4.91
CA ARG A 43 3.19 1.32 -4.36
C ARG A 43 2.23 0.16 -4.48
N ILE A 44 2.78 -1.03 -4.73
CA ILE A 44 2.08 -2.29 -4.47
C ILE A 44 2.81 -2.96 -3.32
N VAL A 45 2.09 -3.24 -2.26
CA VAL A 45 2.64 -3.76 -1.02
C VAL A 45 1.99 -5.09 -0.68
N GLU A 46 2.83 -6.09 -0.38
CA GLU A 46 2.40 -7.38 0.13
C GLU A 46 2.68 -7.46 1.63
N TYR A 47 1.66 -7.83 2.38
CA TYR A 47 1.73 -8.02 3.82
C TYR A 47 1.49 -9.50 4.13
N PRO A 48 2.41 -10.21 4.80
CA PRO A 48 2.16 -11.59 5.18
C PRO A 48 1.06 -11.70 6.23
N ALA A 49 0.56 -12.91 6.45
CA ALA A 49 -0.22 -13.19 7.65
C ALA A 49 0.58 -12.75 8.89
N ASP A 50 -0.11 -12.31 9.92
CA ASP A 50 0.51 -11.84 11.18
C ASP A 50 1.36 -10.58 11.05
N TYR A 51 1.25 -9.84 9.95
CA TYR A 51 1.96 -8.56 9.82
C TYR A 51 1.34 -7.50 10.74
N LEU A 52 2.20 -6.75 11.40
CA LEU A 52 1.86 -5.53 12.12
C LEU A 52 2.94 -4.49 11.81
N ALA A 53 2.52 -3.28 11.42
CA ALA A 53 3.45 -2.18 11.18
C ALA A 53 4.25 -1.85 12.46
N ASP A 54 5.52 -1.49 12.28
CA ASP A 54 6.45 -1.24 13.38
C ASP A 54 6.33 0.17 13.99
N HIS A 55 5.59 1.05 13.35
CA HIS A 55 5.39 2.42 13.83
C HIS A 55 4.04 2.96 13.40
N TRP A 56 3.61 4.03 14.05
CA TRP A 56 2.43 4.79 13.68
C TRP A 56 2.79 5.79 12.58
N CYS A 57 2.05 5.76 11.49
CA CYS A 57 2.27 6.62 10.34
C CYS A 57 1.31 7.81 10.37
N GLU A 58 1.82 9.01 10.11
CA GLU A 58 1.01 10.22 10.03
C GLU A 58 0.92 10.78 8.61
N ARG A 59 1.45 10.06 7.62
CA ARG A 59 1.35 10.46 6.21
C ARG A 59 -0.02 10.13 5.65
N GLY A 60 -0.53 11.05 4.81
CA GLY A 60 -1.77 10.79 4.09
C GLY A 60 -1.54 9.93 2.86
N HIS A 61 -2.46 9.01 2.58
CA HIS A 61 -2.47 8.25 1.34
C HIS A 61 -3.83 7.63 1.07
N VAL A 62 -4.00 7.17 -0.16
CA VAL A 62 -5.13 6.35 -0.59
C VAL A 62 -4.66 4.92 -0.64
N LEU A 63 -5.41 4.01 -0.04
CA LEU A 63 -5.11 2.58 -0.01
C LEU A 63 -6.30 1.82 -0.59
N HIS A 64 -6.02 1.00 -1.59
CA HIS A 64 -7.00 0.09 -2.19
C HIS A 64 -6.57 -1.35 -1.94
N LEU A 65 -7.40 -2.13 -1.27
CA LEU A 65 -7.09 -3.53 -0.99
C LEU A 65 -7.42 -4.41 -2.19
N LEU A 66 -6.41 -5.12 -2.68
CA LEU A 66 -6.54 -6.02 -3.83
C LEU A 66 -6.83 -7.46 -3.39
N GLU A 67 -6.16 -7.93 -2.35
CA GLU A 67 -6.27 -9.31 -1.86
C GLU A 67 -6.16 -9.34 -0.34
N GLY A 68 -6.73 -10.37 0.28
CA GLY A 68 -6.65 -10.59 1.71
C GLY A 68 -7.58 -9.70 2.52
N ALA A 69 -7.27 -9.50 3.79
CA ALA A 69 -8.02 -8.63 4.68
C ALA A 69 -7.07 -7.92 5.63
N VAL A 70 -7.33 -6.66 5.91
CA VAL A 70 -6.50 -5.85 6.80
C VAL A 70 -7.38 -5.02 7.74
N ALA A 71 -6.79 -4.64 8.89
CA ALA A 71 -7.35 -3.63 9.77
C ALA A 71 -6.43 -2.42 9.77
N ILE A 72 -7.02 -1.24 9.71
CA ILE A 72 -6.33 0.02 9.96
C ILE A 72 -6.64 0.45 11.37
N GLU A 73 -5.61 0.52 12.21
CA GLU A 73 -5.71 0.97 13.60
C GLU A 73 -5.45 2.47 13.66
N PHE A 74 -6.17 3.17 14.53
CA PHE A 74 -6.01 4.60 14.75
C PHE A 74 -5.74 4.88 16.21
N VAL A 75 -4.93 5.89 16.49
CA VAL A 75 -4.78 6.40 17.84
C VAL A 75 -6.07 7.14 18.24
N GLY A 76 -6.72 6.67 19.30
CA GLY A 76 -7.91 7.33 19.85
C GLY A 76 -9.21 7.12 19.08
N ALA A 77 -9.26 6.16 18.15
CA ALA A 77 -10.47 5.83 17.40
C ALA A 77 -10.54 4.33 17.12
N ASP A 78 -11.72 3.84 16.77
CA ASP A 78 -11.93 2.43 16.44
C ASP A 78 -11.21 2.04 15.15
N GLU A 79 -10.69 0.83 15.10
CA GLU A 79 -10.09 0.30 13.89
C GLU A 79 -11.14 0.11 12.79
N GLN A 80 -10.67 0.20 11.54
CA GLN A 80 -11.50 -0.06 10.37
C GLN A 80 -10.96 -1.27 9.62
N GLN A 81 -11.82 -2.16 9.19
CA GLN A 81 -11.45 -3.36 8.44
C GLN A 81 -11.74 -3.17 6.97
N LEU A 82 -10.80 -3.63 6.13
CA LEU A 82 -10.93 -3.61 4.68
C LEU A 82 -10.95 -5.03 4.13
N GLN A 83 -11.84 -5.24 3.16
CA GLN A 83 -11.94 -6.44 2.34
C GLN A 83 -11.48 -6.11 0.91
N PRO A 84 -11.16 -7.12 0.07
CA PRO A 84 -10.78 -6.87 -1.31
C PRO A 84 -11.81 -6.02 -2.06
N GLY A 85 -11.34 -5.04 -2.81
CA GLY A 85 -12.18 -4.10 -3.56
C GLY A 85 -12.53 -2.84 -2.79
N MET A 86 -12.19 -2.74 -1.52
CA MET A 86 -12.43 -1.54 -0.72
C MET A 86 -11.27 -0.56 -0.80
N THR A 87 -11.61 0.73 -0.80
CA THR A 87 -10.64 1.83 -0.81
C THR A 87 -10.87 2.72 0.39
N CYS A 88 -9.79 3.14 1.03
CA CYS A 88 -9.87 4.15 2.08
C CYS A 88 -8.90 5.30 1.81
N ARG A 89 -9.20 6.46 2.39
CA ARG A 89 -8.27 7.59 2.42
C ARG A 89 -7.85 7.83 3.86
N LEU A 90 -6.52 7.90 4.05
CA LEU A 90 -5.92 8.23 5.33
C LEU A 90 -5.46 9.68 5.28
N THR A 91 -6.03 10.51 6.16
CA THR A 91 -5.76 11.93 6.19
C THR A 91 -4.41 12.21 6.84
N PRO A 92 -3.59 13.13 6.29
CA PRO A 92 -2.32 13.51 6.93
C PRO A 92 -2.53 14.04 8.34
N GLY A 93 -1.58 13.73 9.24
CA GLY A 93 -1.59 14.20 10.61
C GLY A 93 -2.41 13.34 11.57
N HIS A 94 -3.04 12.27 11.09
CA HIS A 94 -3.78 11.34 11.94
C HIS A 94 -3.04 9.99 11.98
N ALA A 95 -2.49 9.65 13.14
CA ALA A 95 -1.65 8.47 13.30
C ALA A 95 -2.45 7.18 13.08
N HIS A 96 -1.92 6.32 12.22
CA HIS A 96 -2.51 5.03 11.89
C HIS A 96 -1.44 3.98 11.65
N ARG A 97 -1.83 2.72 11.71
CA ARG A 97 -0.98 1.59 11.29
C ARG A 97 -1.84 0.45 10.78
N LEU A 98 -1.25 -0.41 9.96
CA LEU A 98 -1.93 -1.54 9.35
C LEU A 98 -1.49 -2.85 10.01
N ARG A 99 -2.45 -3.75 10.20
CA ARG A 99 -2.19 -5.15 10.51
C ARG A 99 -2.99 -6.06 9.58
N THR A 100 -2.43 -7.22 9.28
CA THR A 100 -3.10 -8.24 8.48
C THR A 100 -4.13 -8.98 9.32
N LEU A 101 -5.26 -9.30 8.73
CA LEU A 101 -6.29 -10.17 9.30
C LEU A 101 -6.29 -11.52 8.60
N GLY A 102 -6.57 -12.58 9.37
CA GLY A 102 -6.67 -13.93 8.82
C GLY A 102 -5.32 -14.53 8.42
N ALA A 103 -5.38 -15.63 7.68
CA ALA A 103 -4.23 -16.48 7.36
C ALA A 103 -3.67 -16.25 5.95
N GLN A 104 -4.20 -15.29 5.20
CA GLN A 104 -3.77 -14.99 3.84
C GLN A 104 -2.85 -13.78 3.80
N THR A 105 -1.95 -13.77 2.82
CA THR A 105 -1.23 -12.56 2.45
C THR A 105 -2.21 -11.51 1.95
N ALA A 106 -2.05 -10.27 2.40
CA ALA A 106 -2.80 -9.14 1.89
C ALA A 106 -1.97 -8.38 0.86
N VAL A 107 -2.63 -7.87 -0.17
CA VAL A 107 -1.99 -7.05 -1.21
C VAL A 107 -2.77 -5.75 -1.35
N ALA A 108 -2.07 -4.63 -1.28
CA ALA A 108 -2.67 -3.29 -1.37
C ALA A 108 -1.96 -2.44 -2.42
N LEU A 109 -2.75 -1.61 -3.10
CA LEU A 109 -2.26 -0.50 -3.92
C LEU A 109 -2.35 0.76 -3.08
N ILE A 110 -1.24 1.49 -2.94
CA ILE A 110 -1.16 2.69 -2.13
C ILE A 110 -0.66 3.85 -2.98
N VAL A 111 -1.37 4.97 -2.91
CA VAL A 111 -1.04 6.20 -3.66
C VAL A 111 -0.90 7.36 -2.68
N ASP A 112 0.22 8.04 -2.75
CA ASP A 112 0.48 9.23 -1.94
C ASP A 112 1.40 10.28 -2.58
#